data_28ea1b11f90690ab3d267d7d9fbd6478
#
_entry.id   28ea1b11f90690ab3d267d7d9fbd6478
#
_cell.length_a   1.000
_cell.length_b   1.000
_cell.length_c   1.000
_cell.angle_alpha   90.00
_cell.angle_beta   90.00
_cell.angle_gamma   90.00
#
_symmetry.space_group_name_H-M   'P 1'
#
loop_
_entity.id
_entity.type
_entity.pdbx_description
1 polymer ?
#
loop_
_entity_poly.entity_id
_entity_poly.type
_entity_poly.pdbx_seq_one_letter_code
_entity_poly.pdbx_strand_id
1 'polypeptide(L)'
;PVIISKELGSDWIKHSVEDKPLGKTNIINHSGRSNEAPKQSNYRGVGLSEMIYSIENKIEHRCNGELALHVLDIIESVILSSDMKEEVNLRSTCKRPKFFDDAEIKKLLKN
;
A
#
# COMPACT_ATOMS: atom_id res chain seq x y z
N PRO A 1 8.24 -9.64 5.28
CA PRO A 1 7.15 -10.61 5.35
C PRO A 1 5.84 -9.92 5.72
N VAL A 2 4.75 -10.40 5.14
CA VAL A 2 3.40 -10.01 5.53
C VAL A 2 2.89 -11.08 6.50
N ILE A 3 2.30 -10.65 7.59
CA ILE A 3 1.71 -11.54 8.59
C ILE A 3 0.20 -11.35 8.54
N ILE A 4 -0.53 -12.44 8.32
CA ILE A 4 -1.99 -12.41 8.21
C ILE A 4 -2.56 -13.44 9.18
N SER A 5 -3.58 -13.01 9.96
CA SER A 5 -4.46 -13.91 10.70
C SER A 5 -5.78 -14.04 9.93
N LYS A 6 -6.28 -15.25 9.77
CA LYS A 6 -7.55 -15.49 9.05
C LYS A 6 -8.76 -15.24 9.93
N GLU A 7 -8.63 -15.46 11.21
CA GLU A 7 -9.72 -15.35 12.19
C GLU A 7 -9.19 -14.77 13.49
N LEU A 8 -10.05 -14.13 14.25
CA LEU A 8 -9.71 -13.62 15.57
C LEU A 8 -9.29 -14.78 16.50
N GLY A 9 -8.05 -14.74 17.01
CA GLY A 9 -7.50 -15.79 17.87
C GLY A 9 -6.84 -16.96 17.15
N SER A 10 -6.79 -16.95 15.79
CA SER A 10 -6.01 -17.94 15.04
C SER A 10 -4.53 -17.56 14.99
N ASP A 11 -3.68 -18.55 14.68
CA ASP A 11 -2.25 -18.31 14.51
C ASP A 11 -1.95 -17.35 13.36
N TRP A 12 -0.91 -16.54 13.55
CA TRP A 12 -0.43 -15.61 12.54
C TRP A 12 0.38 -16.35 11.47
N ILE A 13 -0.08 -16.30 10.23
CA ILE A 13 0.60 -16.89 9.09
C ILE A 13 1.56 -15.88 8.48
N LYS A 14 2.84 -16.21 8.45
CA LYS A 14 3.88 -15.41 7.82
C LYS A 14 3.96 -15.73 6.33
N HIS A 15 3.67 -14.74 5.49
CA HIS A 15 3.83 -14.87 4.04
C HIS A 15 5.14 -14.24 3.59
N SER A 16 5.97 -14.99 2.84
CA SER A 16 7.13 -14.42 2.19
C SER A 16 6.70 -13.53 1.03
N VAL A 17 7.36 -12.40 0.87
CA VAL A 17 7.19 -11.48 -0.27
C VAL A 17 8.42 -11.47 -1.18
N GLU A 18 9.40 -12.35 -0.92
CA GLU A 18 10.68 -12.39 -1.65
C GLU A 18 10.50 -12.73 -3.13
N ASP A 19 9.47 -13.54 -3.45
CA ASP A 19 9.13 -13.93 -4.82
C ASP A 19 8.33 -12.85 -5.58
N LYS A 20 7.92 -11.80 -4.89
CA LYS A 20 7.20 -10.69 -5.52
C LYS A 20 8.17 -9.71 -6.16
N PRO A 21 7.80 -9.07 -7.26
CA PRO A 21 8.68 -8.17 -8.01
C PRO A 21 9.32 -7.07 -7.14
N LEU A 22 8.56 -6.50 -6.21
CA LEU A 22 9.02 -5.48 -5.27
C LEU A 22 9.71 -6.06 -4.03
N GLY A 23 9.62 -7.37 -3.80
CA GLY A 23 10.23 -8.06 -2.68
C GLY A 23 11.74 -8.25 -2.82
N LYS A 24 12.25 -8.22 -4.06
CA LYS A 24 13.68 -8.40 -4.39
C LYS A 24 14.45 -7.09 -4.56
N THR A 25 13.80 -5.94 -4.43
CA THR A 25 14.49 -4.67 -4.57
C THR A 25 15.58 -4.55 -3.51
N ASN A 26 16.83 -4.42 -3.96
CA ASN A 26 17.97 -4.11 -3.10
C ASN A 26 17.75 -2.74 -2.48
N ILE A 27 17.36 -2.74 -1.23
CA ILE A 27 17.04 -1.53 -0.53
C ILE A 27 18.34 -0.88 -0.12
N ILE A 28 18.55 0.31 -0.63
CA ILE A 28 19.48 1.25 -0.01
C ILE A 28 18.92 1.51 1.37
N ASN A 29 19.66 1.08 2.37
CA ASN A 29 19.29 1.23 3.76
C ASN A 29 19.37 2.72 4.12
N HIS A 30 18.25 3.42 4.06
CA HIS A 30 18.19 4.85 4.38
C HIS A 30 18.61 5.21 5.80
N SER A 31 18.77 4.23 6.66
CA SER A 31 19.14 4.44 8.06
C SER A 31 20.64 4.36 8.34
N GLY A 32 21.49 4.10 7.33
CA GLY A 32 22.93 3.96 7.54
C GLY A 32 23.32 2.84 8.51
N ARG A 33 22.40 2.02 8.92
CA ARG A 33 22.64 0.89 9.82
C ARG A 33 22.96 -0.36 9.01
N SER A 34 23.96 -1.05 9.49
CA SER A 34 24.66 -2.23 9.02
C SER A 34 23.92 -3.14 8.01
N ASN A 35 24.69 -3.74 7.11
CA ASN A 35 24.30 -4.73 6.09
C ASN A 35 23.60 -5.99 6.65
N GLU A 36 23.31 -6.05 7.92
CA GLU A 36 22.72 -7.19 8.63
C GLU A 36 21.22 -7.05 8.89
N ALA A 37 20.61 -5.91 8.55
CA ALA A 37 19.15 -5.80 8.66
C ALA A 37 18.47 -6.78 7.70
N PRO A 38 17.43 -7.50 8.14
CA PRO A 38 16.72 -8.43 7.27
C PRO A 38 16.25 -7.69 6.02
N LYS A 39 16.45 -8.29 4.85
CA LYS A 39 16.02 -7.75 3.56
C LYS A 39 14.52 -7.47 3.62
N GLN A 40 14.16 -6.22 3.77
CA GLN A 40 12.78 -5.77 3.79
C GLN A 40 12.45 -5.14 2.44
N SER A 41 11.31 -5.50 1.89
CA SER A 41 10.82 -4.84 0.67
C SER A 41 10.58 -3.37 0.95
N ASN A 42 11.13 -2.50 0.11
CA ASN A 42 10.93 -1.07 0.23
C ASN A 42 9.94 -0.60 -0.84
N TYR A 43 8.75 -0.30 -0.41
CA TYR A 43 7.71 0.24 -1.28
C TYR A 43 7.68 1.77 -1.30
N ARG A 44 8.64 2.42 -0.64
CA ARG A 44 8.75 3.89 -0.65
C ARG A 44 9.02 4.36 -2.07
N GLY A 45 8.32 5.39 -2.48
CA GLY A 45 8.46 5.95 -3.82
C GLY A 45 7.65 5.25 -4.92
N VAL A 46 7.11 4.04 -4.71
CA VAL A 46 6.29 3.36 -5.72
C VAL A 46 5.09 4.20 -6.11
N GLY A 47 4.39 4.81 -5.15
CA GLY A 47 3.25 5.69 -5.44
C GLY A 47 3.65 6.93 -6.24
N LEU A 48 4.81 7.51 -5.96
CA LEU A 48 5.33 8.65 -6.73
C LEU A 48 5.73 8.22 -8.15
N SER A 49 6.41 7.10 -8.30
CA SER A 49 6.77 6.57 -9.62
C SER A 49 5.52 6.25 -10.46
N GLU A 50 4.50 5.68 -9.83
CA GLU A 50 3.22 5.42 -10.50
C GLU A 50 2.51 6.71 -10.90
N MET A 51 2.53 7.72 -10.05
CA MET A 51 1.94 9.03 -10.37
C MET A 51 2.64 9.66 -11.58
N ILE A 52 3.97 9.69 -11.59
CA ILE A 52 4.76 10.22 -12.72
C ILE A 52 4.44 9.45 -14.00
N TYR A 53 4.49 8.12 -13.94
CA TYR A 53 4.16 7.27 -15.07
C TYR A 53 2.74 7.53 -15.59
N SER A 54 1.79 7.72 -14.70
CA SER A 54 0.39 7.98 -15.06
C SER A 54 0.21 9.34 -15.73
N ILE A 55 0.91 10.37 -15.26
CA ILE A 55 0.91 11.70 -15.88
C ILE A 55 1.50 11.64 -17.30
N GLU A 56 2.66 11.00 -17.45
CA GLU A 56 3.34 10.88 -18.75
C GLU A 56 2.50 10.11 -19.77
N ASN A 57 1.79 9.08 -19.33
CA ASN A 57 0.97 8.23 -20.19
C ASN A 57 -0.50 8.66 -20.25
N LYS A 58 -0.90 9.75 -19.58
CA LYS A 58 -2.27 10.28 -19.54
C LYS A 58 -3.30 9.24 -19.09
N ILE A 59 -2.95 8.45 -18.08
CA ILE A 59 -3.82 7.47 -17.44
C ILE A 59 -4.08 7.85 -15.98
N GLU A 60 -5.15 7.33 -15.42
CA GLU A 60 -5.49 7.56 -14.02
C GLU A 60 -4.53 6.75 -13.11
N HIS A 61 -3.96 7.41 -12.11
CA HIS A 61 -3.16 6.74 -11.10
C HIS A 61 -4.02 6.21 -9.95
N ARG A 62 -3.52 5.18 -9.27
CA ARG A 62 -4.30 4.44 -8.27
C ARG A 62 -4.58 5.25 -7.02
N CYS A 63 -3.58 5.98 -6.54
CA CYS A 63 -3.72 6.80 -5.35
C CYS A 63 -4.21 8.21 -5.72
N ASN A 64 -5.42 8.29 -6.28
CA ASN A 64 -6.06 9.53 -6.65
C ASN A 64 -6.75 10.23 -5.48
N GLY A 65 -7.27 11.44 -5.71
CA GLY A 65 -7.93 12.24 -4.68
C GLY A 65 -9.19 11.59 -4.12
N GLU A 66 -9.94 10.85 -4.93
CA GLU A 66 -11.15 10.14 -4.47
C GLU A 66 -10.81 9.05 -3.46
N LEU A 67 -9.77 8.24 -3.75
CA LEU A 67 -9.28 7.23 -2.82
C LEU A 67 -8.75 7.86 -1.53
N ALA A 68 -7.98 8.94 -1.64
CA ALA A 68 -7.42 9.63 -0.48
C ALA A 68 -8.54 10.20 0.42
N LEU A 69 -9.55 10.83 -0.18
CA LEU A 69 -10.71 11.33 0.53
C LEU A 69 -11.50 10.21 1.23
N HIS A 70 -11.70 9.10 0.53
CA HIS A 70 -12.42 7.96 1.09
C HIS A 70 -11.68 7.32 2.28
N VAL A 71 -10.36 7.19 2.19
CA VAL A 71 -9.54 6.70 3.29
C VAL A 71 -9.62 7.64 4.49
N LEU A 72 -9.58 8.95 4.28
CA LEU A 72 -9.73 9.93 5.35
C LEU A 72 -11.11 9.85 6.01
N ASP A 73 -12.17 9.76 5.23
CA ASP A 73 -13.55 9.60 5.72
C ASP A 73 -13.71 8.33 6.57
N ILE A 74 -13.08 7.23 6.16
CA ILE A 74 -13.06 5.99 6.98
C ILE A 74 -12.37 6.24 8.32
N ILE A 75 -11.20 6.87 8.32
CA ILE A 75 -10.43 7.13 9.54
C ILE A 75 -11.24 8.03 10.50
N GLU A 76 -11.80 9.12 9.99
CA GLU A 76 -12.63 10.04 10.79
C GLU A 76 -13.88 9.35 11.33
N SER A 77 -14.54 8.54 10.49
CA SER A 77 -15.76 7.83 10.88
C SER A 77 -15.50 6.77 11.96
N VAL A 78 -14.35 6.10 11.91
CA VAL A 78 -13.95 5.15 12.98
C VAL A 78 -13.76 5.86 14.32
N ILE A 79 -13.10 7.02 14.31
CA ILE A 79 -12.90 7.82 15.53
C ILE A 79 -14.25 8.28 16.07
N LEU A 80 -15.09 8.85 15.21
CA LEU A 80 -16.40 9.34 15.57
C LEU A 80 -17.31 8.23 16.14
N SER A 81 -17.31 7.06 15.47
CA SER A 81 -18.06 5.89 15.94
C SER A 81 -17.59 5.41 17.32
N SER A 82 -16.28 5.46 17.57
CA SER A 82 -15.72 5.13 18.89
C SER A 82 -16.17 6.10 19.97
N ASP A 83 -16.20 7.39 19.68
CA ASP A 83 -16.59 8.44 20.65
C ASP A 83 -18.09 8.40 20.94
N MET A 84 -18.91 8.25 19.91
CA MET A 84 -20.37 8.21 20.02
C MET A 84 -20.90 6.84 20.47
N LYS A 85 -20.10 5.78 20.31
CA LYS A 85 -20.50 4.36 20.53
C LYS A 85 -21.70 3.96 19.66
N GLU A 86 -21.77 4.51 18.46
CA GLU A 86 -22.84 4.29 17.49
C GLU A 86 -22.25 4.01 16.11
N GLU A 87 -23.05 3.45 15.22
CA GLU A 87 -22.69 3.27 13.81
C GLU A 87 -22.63 4.62 13.11
N VAL A 88 -21.59 4.83 12.31
CA VAL A 88 -21.42 6.02 11.49
C VAL A 88 -21.40 5.63 10.01
N ASN A 89 -22.27 6.24 9.23
CA ASN A 89 -22.31 6.05 7.79
C ASN A 89 -21.20 6.86 7.11
N LEU A 90 -20.44 6.24 6.21
CA LEU A 90 -19.45 6.93 5.39
C LEU A 90 -20.16 7.89 4.43
N ARG A 91 -19.57 9.06 4.23
CA ARG A 91 -20.06 10.12 3.33
C ARG A 91 -19.47 10.04 1.93
N SER A 92 -18.39 9.27 1.79
CA SER A 92 -17.66 9.10 0.54
C SER A 92 -17.68 7.65 0.08
N THR A 93 -17.38 7.46 -1.19
CA THR A 93 -17.12 6.16 -1.77
C THR A 93 -16.04 6.31 -2.84
N CYS A 94 -15.32 5.23 -3.12
CA CYS A 94 -14.36 5.21 -4.21
C CYS A 94 -14.35 3.87 -4.93
N LYS A 95 -13.91 3.89 -6.18
CA LYS A 95 -13.68 2.66 -6.92
C LYS A 95 -12.40 2.00 -6.41
N ARG A 96 -12.47 0.71 -6.09
CA ARG A 96 -11.28 -0.05 -5.71
C ARG A 96 -10.24 -0.03 -6.85
N PRO A 97 -9.03 0.48 -6.63
CA PRO A 97 -7.99 0.45 -7.65
C PRO A 97 -7.55 -0.99 -7.95
N LYS A 98 -7.12 -1.22 -9.19
CA LYS A 98 -6.50 -2.50 -9.55
C LYS A 98 -5.20 -2.67 -8.76
N PHE A 99 -4.89 -3.90 -8.37
CA PHE A 99 -3.56 -4.22 -7.88
C PHE A 99 -2.52 -4.12 -9.02
N PHE A 100 -1.28 -3.92 -8.66
CA PHE A 100 -0.18 -3.95 -9.64
C PHE A 100 0.03 -5.37 -10.14
N ASP A 101 0.04 -5.53 -11.45
CA ASP A 101 0.54 -6.76 -12.06
C ASP A 101 2.07 -6.71 -12.26
N ASP A 102 2.66 -7.86 -12.52
CA ASP A 102 4.11 -7.99 -12.67
C ASP A 102 4.68 -7.19 -13.85
N ALA A 103 3.88 -6.98 -14.90
CA ALA A 103 4.31 -6.21 -16.07
C ALA A 103 4.30 -4.70 -15.77
N GLU A 104 3.29 -4.22 -15.07
CA GLU A 104 3.21 -2.83 -14.62
C GLU A 104 4.37 -2.49 -13.67
N ILE A 105 4.63 -3.35 -12.68
CA ILE A 105 5.74 -3.14 -11.74
C ILE A 105 7.09 -3.08 -12.47
N LYS A 106 7.32 -3.97 -13.44
CA LYS A 106 8.54 -3.95 -14.24
C LYS A 106 8.71 -2.66 -15.04
N LYS A 107 7.61 -2.05 -15.49
CA LYS A 107 7.65 -0.74 -16.18
C LYS A 107 8.05 0.37 -15.21
N LEU A 108 7.47 0.38 -14.01
CA LEU A 108 7.77 1.38 -12.98
C LEU A 108 9.21 1.31 -12.47
N LEU A 109 9.84 0.11 -12.48
CA LEU A 109 11.20 -0.10 -12.00
C LEU A 109 12.27 0.15 -13.07
N LYS A 110 11.89 0.39 -14.33
CA LYS A 110 12.83 0.62 -15.44
C LYS A 110 13.16 2.10 -15.68
N ASN A 111 12.48 3.02 -15.01
CA ASN A 111 12.70 4.47 -15.12
C ASN A 111 13.63 4.98 -14.03
#